data_ee5fe89ca9bfb945a7ca468470803cb9
#
_entry.id   ee5fe89ca9bfb945a7ca468470803cb9
#
_cell.length_a   1.000
_cell.length_b   1.000
_cell.length_c   1.000
_cell.angle_alpha   90.00
_cell.angle_beta   90.00
_cell.angle_gamma   90.00
#
_symmetry.space_group_name_H-M   'P 1'
#
loop_
_entity.id
_entity.type
_entity.pdbx_description
1 polymer ?
#
loop_
_entity_poly.entity_id
_entity_poly.type
_entity_poly.pdbx_seq_one_letter_code
_entity_poly.pdbx_strand_id
1 'polypeptide(L)'
;MRKSLLLLSALAWMGIAGHAQAVANFSCDEATVAYYEQGWDSQDEAATWTYESTSSETWQLRATPTTYGAVPFTTVDSESQYSLTLKYGSNQHETATSPAIDIRPGSTLELYCFANAGYLIYGAWKLYAIEGENQTLLIDQFLWAQDNAYDGQRWVKFEVDLAQYAGKSLQFSFVYEGDYGEDEALDGFRVVQVDDNATSITINEGEQVHFKDLSTGATNWAWTFAGGEPTTSTEQNPVVTYNKAGTYDVTLTVDGSTITREGYVIVKGQAPEAKIGMPDEAYLSPFRAAFVPVDVPVQFRDLSTGRPTSWAWEFTGTDPLTSTDQHPTVTYTTPGTYSLMLTASNDLGSDQDVMLYAVQAGGAQYIWNIAPEENSDLAAIEMGWYGNYGGTNWLGMPEFAEHFQAPLAPAQIDSVAVYFAKTTCVTTDADITVKIVAADEQGMPGEVLAESAIKASELKYDDQNVVETIWHFNQPVKVDGEFFVTIGGFPNNDGDDIAMLVHRRGEGEKCTSWQFVLDDDGTGYGYLETGQWYENVDDPMSFAISPILDYEVSGTTALPVTLRDADQLVNLNGDQIEFMGAEVVNVYDLNGRCVFTAHATASLSGLPSGAYIVRAQAGDRVQTLKVIK
;
A
#
# COMPACT_ATOMS: atom_id res chain seq x y z
N MET A 1 14.59 -97.41 -50.94
CA MET A 1 13.57 -96.37 -51.19
C MET A 1 12.72 -96.28 -49.91
N ARG A 2 13.04 -95.36 -49.04
CA ARG A 2 12.14 -94.89 -47.95
C ARG A 2 12.44 -93.42 -47.72
N LYS A 3 11.46 -92.57 -47.99
CA LYS A 3 11.51 -91.13 -47.72
C LYS A 3 11.16 -90.94 -46.26
N SER A 4 12.08 -90.33 -45.52
CA SER A 4 11.82 -89.87 -44.15
C SER A 4 11.32 -88.48 -44.18
N LEU A 5 10.16 -88.25 -43.58
CA LEU A 5 9.53 -86.94 -43.40
C LEU A 5 10.08 -86.34 -42.12
N LEU A 6 10.77 -85.19 -42.21
CA LEU A 6 11.16 -84.40 -41.06
C LEU A 6 10.01 -83.47 -40.72
N LEU A 7 9.40 -83.61 -39.54
CA LEU A 7 8.48 -82.67 -38.92
C LEU A 7 9.33 -81.62 -38.19
N LEU A 8 9.31 -80.34 -38.65
CA LEU A 8 9.81 -79.20 -37.89
C LEU A 8 8.68 -78.75 -36.97
N SER A 9 8.84 -78.93 -35.67
CA SER A 9 8.01 -78.33 -34.65
C SER A 9 8.53 -76.91 -34.41
N ALA A 10 7.78 -75.89 -34.88
CA ALA A 10 7.99 -74.50 -34.50
C ALA A 10 7.46 -74.27 -33.07
N LEU A 11 8.37 -74.17 -32.09
CA LEU A 11 8.03 -73.66 -30.78
C LEU A 11 7.87 -72.16 -30.94
N ALA A 12 6.63 -71.66 -30.87
CA ALA A 12 6.34 -70.25 -30.66
C ALA A 12 6.76 -69.86 -29.25
N TRP A 13 7.83 -69.13 -29.14
CA TRP A 13 8.13 -68.36 -27.90
C TRP A 13 7.10 -67.21 -27.79
N MET A 14 6.05 -67.43 -26.98
CA MET A 14 5.30 -66.27 -26.42
C MET A 14 6.20 -65.63 -25.38
N GLY A 15 6.87 -64.59 -25.77
CA GLY A 15 7.47 -63.64 -24.83
C GLY A 15 6.36 -62.99 -24.00
N ILE A 16 6.22 -63.46 -22.77
CA ILE A 16 5.48 -62.71 -21.78
C ILE A 16 6.33 -61.49 -21.53
N ALA A 17 5.97 -60.34 -22.16
CA ALA A 17 6.46 -59.06 -21.73
C ALA A 17 5.91 -58.86 -20.32
N GLY A 18 6.72 -59.19 -19.33
CA GLY A 18 6.42 -58.80 -17.95
C GLY A 18 6.40 -57.29 -17.93
N HIS A 19 5.21 -56.72 -17.85
CA HIS A 19 5.09 -55.32 -17.52
C HIS A 19 5.73 -55.15 -16.14
N ALA A 20 6.75 -54.30 -16.04
CA ALA A 20 7.29 -53.91 -14.75
C ALA A 20 6.11 -53.36 -13.93
N GLN A 21 5.90 -53.92 -12.75
CA GLN A 21 4.83 -53.49 -11.86
C GLN A 21 5.08 -52.01 -11.54
N ALA A 22 4.05 -51.19 -11.67
CA ALA A 22 4.14 -49.79 -11.31
C ALA A 22 4.52 -49.66 -9.82
N VAL A 23 5.38 -48.70 -9.50
CA VAL A 23 5.79 -48.41 -8.13
C VAL A 23 5.43 -46.95 -7.84
N ALA A 24 4.48 -46.76 -6.91
CA ALA A 24 4.03 -45.41 -6.51
C ALA A 24 5.14 -44.65 -5.76
N ASN A 25 5.39 -43.45 -6.15
CA ASN A 25 6.22 -42.46 -5.41
C ASN A 25 5.83 -41.02 -5.83
N PHE A 26 6.01 -40.06 -4.92
CA PHE A 26 5.72 -38.66 -5.21
C PHE A 26 6.59 -37.71 -4.36
N SER A 27 6.63 -36.45 -4.76
CA SER A 27 7.16 -35.32 -4.03
C SER A 27 6.27 -34.10 -4.30
N CYS A 28 6.72 -32.91 -3.95
CA CYS A 28 6.14 -31.65 -4.39
C CYS A 28 7.24 -30.60 -4.57
N ASP A 29 6.94 -29.54 -5.29
CA ASP A 29 7.93 -28.49 -5.58
C ASP A 29 8.30 -27.69 -4.31
N GLU A 30 7.42 -27.64 -3.33
CA GLU A 30 7.62 -26.99 -2.02
C GLU A 30 8.52 -27.81 -1.08
N ALA A 31 8.77 -29.09 -1.39
CA ALA A 31 9.72 -29.91 -0.67
C ALA A 31 11.16 -29.59 -1.12
N THR A 32 11.70 -28.48 -0.65
CA THR A 32 13.06 -28.05 -0.98
C THR A 32 14.02 -28.22 0.17
N VAL A 33 15.30 -28.43 -0.14
CA VAL A 33 16.41 -28.43 0.83
C VAL A 33 17.51 -27.51 0.34
N ALA A 34 17.88 -26.54 1.17
CA ALA A 34 19.06 -25.72 0.91
C ALA A 34 20.33 -26.56 1.08
N TYR A 35 21.24 -26.46 0.13
CA TYR A 35 22.58 -27.03 0.25
C TYR A 35 23.69 -25.98 0.21
N TYR A 36 23.32 -24.75 -0.02
CA TYR A 36 24.10 -23.55 0.26
C TYR A 36 23.15 -22.47 0.79
N GLU A 37 23.54 -21.83 1.88
CA GLU A 37 22.75 -20.78 2.52
C GLU A 37 23.68 -19.69 3.05
N GLN A 38 23.27 -18.45 2.90
CA GLN A 38 23.93 -17.24 3.37
C GLN A 38 22.86 -16.29 3.90
N GLY A 39 22.66 -16.29 5.21
CA GLY A 39 21.70 -15.42 5.90
C GLY A 39 22.29 -14.09 6.30
N TRP A 40 23.62 -13.94 6.19
CA TRP A 40 24.35 -12.77 6.71
C TRP A 40 24.06 -12.46 8.19
N ASP A 41 23.76 -13.47 9.00
CA ASP A 41 23.42 -13.32 10.41
C ASP A 41 24.63 -13.02 11.31
N SER A 42 25.84 -13.09 10.78
CA SER A 42 27.07 -12.83 11.49
C SER A 42 28.19 -12.27 10.61
N GLN A 43 29.18 -11.63 11.26
CA GLN A 43 30.39 -11.17 10.54
C GLN A 43 31.22 -12.32 9.97
N ASP A 44 31.19 -13.50 10.62
CA ASP A 44 31.92 -14.67 10.15
C ASP A 44 31.29 -15.22 8.85
N GLU A 45 29.97 -15.19 8.74
CA GLU A 45 29.25 -15.53 7.51
C GLU A 45 29.53 -14.52 6.40
N ALA A 46 29.39 -13.22 6.69
CA ALA A 46 29.68 -12.17 5.72
C ALA A 46 31.12 -12.25 5.19
N ALA A 47 32.07 -12.67 6.00
CA ALA A 47 33.47 -12.82 5.62
C ALA A 47 33.73 -13.97 4.64
N THR A 48 32.78 -14.83 4.36
CA THR A 48 32.90 -15.89 3.34
C THR A 48 32.77 -15.34 1.91
N TRP A 49 32.17 -14.17 1.75
CA TRP A 49 32.04 -13.46 0.50
C TRP A 49 33.18 -12.45 0.29
N THR A 50 33.41 -12.07 -0.96
CA THR A 50 34.39 -11.04 -1.30
C THR A 50 33.67 -9.76 -1.71
N TYR A 51 34.18 -8.62 -1.23
CA TYR A 51 33.59 -7.32 -1.49
C TYR A 51 34.63 -6.42 -2.15
N GLU A 52 34.25 -5.79 -3.28
CA GLU A 52 35.07 -4.79 -3.95
C GLU A 52 34.29 -3.47 -4.04
N SER A 53 34.98 -2.35 -3.86
CA SER A 53 34.39 -1.03 -3.83
C SER A 53 35.22 -0.02 -4.58
N THR A 54 34.56 0.87 -5.30
CA THR A 54 35.19 2.04 -5.95
C THR A 54 34.93 3.34 -5.19
N SER A 55 34.09 3.30 -4.17
CA SER A 55 33.68 4.45 -3.36
C SER A 55 34.09 4.31 -1.88
N SER A 56 33.68 5.26 -1.04
CA SER A 56 33.83 5.17 0.43
C SER A 56 32.79 4.27 1.08
N GLU A 57 31.72 3.95 0.37
CA GLU A 57 30.65 3.07 0.81
C GLU A 57 30.80 1.71 0.12
N THR A 58 30.69 0.63 0.88
CA THR A 58 30.71 -0.74 0.36
C THR A 58 29.63 -1.57 1.03
N TRP A 59 29.35 -2.75 0.48
CA TRP A 59 28.47 -3.71 1.13
C TRP A 59 28.93 -4.02 2.55
N GLN A 60 28.02 -3.88 3.52
CA GLN A 60 28.29 -4.05 4.94
C GLN A 60 27.16 -4.78 5.64
N LEU A 61 27.51 -5.64 6.59
CA LEU A 61 26.55 -6.25 7.50
C LEU A 61 26.02 -5.21 8.47
N ARG A 62 24.68 -5.07 8.55
CA ARG A 62 24.01 -4.15 9.49
C ARG A 62 22.87 -4.84 10.21
N ALA A 63 22.69 -4.48 11.48
CA ALA A 63 21.58 -4.97 12.29
C ALA A 63 20.23 -4.46 11.75
N THR A 64 19.23 -5.32 11.70
CA THR A 64 17.85 -4.99 11.36
C THR A 64 16.96 -4.95 12.62
N PRO A 65 15.94 -4.08 12.73
CA PRO A 65 15.66 -3.00 11.81
C PRO A 65 16.71 -1.87 11.92
N THR A 66 17.18 -1.39 10.79
CA THR A 66 18.03 -0.22 10.73
C THR A 66 17.35 0.86 9.91
N THR A 67 17.41 2.10 10.37
CA THR A 67 17.10 3.25 9.55
C THR A 67 18.38 3.70 8.87
N TYR A 68 18.39 3.63 7.57
CA TYR A 68 19.46 4.18 6.78
C TYR A 68 18.83 5.21 5.83
N GLY A 69 19.28 6.43 5.89
CA GLY A 69 18.55 7.51 5.25
C GLY A 69 17.13 7.63 5.79
N ALA A 70 16.13 7.61 4.92
CA ALA A 70 14.70 7.65 5.27
C ALA A 70 14.02 6.26 5.27
N VAL A 71 14.73 5.20 4.88
CA VAL A 71 14.14 3.86 4.69
C VAL A 71 14.42 2.96 5.90
N PRO A 72 13.39 2.53 6.65
CA PRO A 72 13.54 1.53 7.68
C PRO A 72 13.58 0.13 7.05
N PHE A 73 14.74 -0.51 7.03
CA PHE A 73 14.85 -1.93 6.71
C PHE A 73 14.27 -2.75 7.87
N THR A 74 13.24 -3.53 7.58
CA THR A 74 12.72 -4.53 8.49
C THR A 74 13.41 -5.88 8.24
N THR A 75 13.24 -6.85 9.14
CA THR A 75 13.72 -8.22 8.92
C THR A 75 12.93 -8.91 7.80
N VAL A 76 13.59 -9.76 7.02
CA VAL A 76 12.92 -10.65 6.05
C VAL A 76 12.05 -11.66 6.77
N ASP A 77 12.55 -12.18 7.90
CA ASP A 77 11.83 -13.07 8.79
C ASP A 77 12.09 -12.68 10.26
N SER A 78 11.39 -13.33 11.19
CA SER A 78 11.52 -13.06 12.63
C SER A 78 12.83 -13.56 13.25
N GLU A 79 13.64 -14.31 12.53
CA GLU A 79 14.88 -14.94 13.01
C GLU A 79 16.12 -14.17 12.56
N SER A 80 16.04 -13.43 11.44
CA SER A 80 17.15 -12.60 10.94
C SER A 80 17.36 -11.36 11.79
N GLN A 81 18.60 -11.14 12.24
CA GLN A 81 19.00 -9.96 13.00
C GLN A 81 19.84 -8.97 12.18
N TYR A 82 20.32 -9.38 11.03
CA TYR A 82 21.19 -8.60 10.16
C TYR A 82 20.80 -8.80 8.70
N SER A 83 21.24 -7.88 7.85
CA SER A 83 21.21 -8.00 6.40
C SER A 83 22.47 -7.40 5.79
N LEU A 84 22.81 -7.81 4.57
CA LEU A 84 23.89 -7.20 3.80
C LEU A 84 23.36 -5.91 3.17
N THR A 85 23.88 -4.76 3.56
CA THR A 85 23.38 -3.45 3.11
C THR A 85 24.42 -2.65 2.39
N LEU A 86 24.00 -1.85 1.42
CA LEU A 86 24.80 -0.86 0.71
C LEU A 86 24.15 0.52 0.84
N LYS A 87 24.92 1.51 1.26
CA LYS A 87 24.49 2.90 1.27
C LYS A 87 24.70 3.55 -0.08
N TYR A 88 23.73 4.35 -0.52
CA TYR A 88 23.88 5.15 -1.71
C TYR A 88 25.05 6.16 -1.62
N GLY A 89 25.65 6.48 -2.74
CA GLY A 89 26.74 7.44 -2.86
C GLY A 89 26.93 7.86 -4.30
N SER A 90 27.93 8.69 -4.56
CA SER A 90 28.22 9.15 -5.92
C SER A 90 29.19 8.22 -6.64
N ASN A 91 28.91 7.96 -7.93
CA ASN A 91 29.76 7.16 -8.82
C ASN A 91 30.17 5.81 -8.22
N GLN A 92 29.19 5.07 -7.69
CA GLN A 92 29.42 3.78 -7.07
C GLN A 92 29.49 2.65 -8.11
N HIS A 93 30.46 1.75 -7.89
CA HIS A 93 30.52 0.43 -8.51
C HIS A 93 30.97 -0.54 -7.43
N GLU A 94 30.01 -1.24 -6.84
CA GLU A 94 30.21 -2.05 -5.63
C GLU A 94 29.87 -3.49 -5.92
N THR A 95 30.74 -4.42 -5.57
CA THR A 95 30.46 -5.84 -5.78
C THR A 95 30.41 -6.61 -4.46
N ALA A 96 29.54 -7.65 -4.45
CA ALA A 96 29.54 -8.69 -3.43
C ALA A 96 29.50 -10.04 -4.14
N THR A 97 30.55 -10.85 -3.99
CA THR A 97 30.73 -12.10 -4.73
C THR A 97 30.83 -13.29 -3.80
N SER A 98 30.00 -14.32 -4.05
CA SER A 98 29.96 -15.55 -3.28
C SER A 98 31.23 -16.40 -3.45
N PRO A 99 31.50 -17.33 -2.52
CA PRO A 99 32.37 -18.47 -2.83
C PRO A 99 31.82 -19.29 -3.99
N ALA A 100 32.63 -20.18 -4.55
CA ALA A 100 32.20 -21.08 -5.60
C ALA A 100 31.23 -22.14 -5.04
N ILE A 101 30.10 -22.32 -5.73
CA ILE A 101 29.01 -23.23 -5.35
C ILE A 101 28.82 -24.24 -6.47
N ASP A 102 28.86 -25.52 -6.13
CA ASP A 102 28.63 -26.60 -7.09
C ASP A 102 27.12 -26.79 -7.33
N ILE A 103 26.65 -26.50 -8.54
CA ILE A 103 25.24 -26.52 -8.88
C ILE A 103 24.76 -27.95 -9.15
N ARG A 104 23.78 -28.40 -8.39
CA ARG A 104 23.16 -29.71 -8.54
C ARG A 104 22.01 -29.68 -9.57
N PRO A 105 21.62 -30.80 -10.17
CA PRO A 105 20.45 -30.87 -11.04
C PRO A 105 19.17 -30.42 -10.31
N GLY A 106 18.34 -29.62 -10.96
CA GLY A 106 17.08 -29.12 -10.40
C GLY A 106 17.26 -28.07 -9.30
N SER A 107 18.38 -27.35 -9.30
CA SER A 107 18.62 -26.26 -8.35
C SER A 107 17.95 -24.99 -8.75
N THR A 108 17.46 -24.26 -7.74
CA THR A 108 16.95 -22.89 -7.81
C THR A 108 17.78 -22.02 -6.86
N LEU A 109 18.13 -20.82 -7.31
CA LEU A 109 18.64 -19.78 -6.44
C LEU A 109 17.46 -18.96 -5.91
N GLU A 110 17.42 -18.77 -4.62
CA GLU A 110 16.47 -17.87 -3.94
C GLU A 110 17.22 -16.78 -3.20
N LEU A 111 16.69 -15.58 -3.19
CA LEU A 111 17.20 -14.46 -2.39
C LEU A 111 16.11 -13.43 -2.16
N TYR A 112 16.32 -12.60 -1.13
CA TYR A 112 15.49 -11.43 -0.86
C TYR A 112 16.29 -10.16 -1.06
N CYS A 113 15.65 -9.16 -1.68
CA CYS A 113 16.20 -7.83 -1.83
C CYS A 113 15.18 -6.81 -1.34
N PHE A 114 15.63 -5.82 -0.59
CA PHE A 114 14.83 -4.63 -0.32
C PHE A 114 14.97 -3.67 -1.48
N ALA A 115 13.89 -3.41 -2.19
CA ALA A 115 13.86 -2.55 -3.36
C ALA A 115 13.03 -1.28 -3.08
N ASN A 116 13.54 -0.14 -3.57
CA ASN A 116 12.83 1.14 -3.56
C ASN A 116 12.66 1.65 -4.99
N ALA A 117 11.45 1.59 -5.53
CA ALA A 117 11.14 1.89 -6.92
C ALA A 117 11.55 3.30 -7.38
N GLY A 118 11.40 4.29 -6.49
CA GLY A 118 11.56 5.70 -6.85
C GLY A 118 12.99 6.10 -7.26
N TYR A 119 14.00 5.31 -6.92
CA TYR A 119 15.42 5.67 -7.11
C TYR A 119 16.22 4.69 -7.98
N LEU A 120 15.61 3.60 -8.44
CA LEU A 120 16.28 2.59 -9.27
C LEU A 120 16.85 3.14 -10.58
N ILE A 121 16.34 4.26 -11.08
CA ILE A 121 16.89 4.97 -12.25
C ILE A 121 18.25 5.61 -11.99
N TYR A 122 18.61 5.86 -10.73
CA TYR A 122 19.88 6.45 -10.31
C TYR A 122 20.89 5.41 -9.85
N GLY A 123 20.44 4.21 -9.47
CA GLY A 123 21.28 3.11 -9.06
C GLY A 123 20.49 1.84 -8.81
N ALA A 124 21.00 0.72 -9.33
CA ALA A 124 20.41 -0.60 -9.16
C ALA A 124 21.49 -1.68 -9.20
N TRP A 125 21.22 -2.83 -8.60
CA TRP A 125 22.12 -3.96 -8.68
C TRP A 125 21.74 -4.92 -9.82
N LYS A 126 22.75 -5.67 -10.26
CA LYS A 126 22.62 -6.80 -11.17
C LYS A 126 23.24 -8.02 -10.54
N LEU A 127 22.59 -9.17 -10.69
CA LEU A 127 23.11 -10.46 -10.26
C LEU A 127 23.68 -11.20 -11.46
N TYR A 128 24.91 -11.64 -11.34
CA TYR A 128 25.60 -12.44 -12.35
C TYR A 128 25.96 -13.82 -11.82
N ALA A 129 25.87 -14.83 -12.70
CA ALA A 129 26.55 -16.12 -12.53
C ALA A 129 27.91 -16.06 -13.19
N ILE A 130 28.96 -16.47 -12.49
CA ILE A 130 30.34 -16.47 -12.96
C ILE A 130 30.83 -17.92 -13.06
N GLU A 131 31.17 -18.37 -14.27
CA GLU A 131 31.76 -19.66 -14.57
C GLU A 131 33.17 -19.44 -15.16
N GLY A 132 34.20 -19.50 -14.32
CA GLY A 132 35.56 -19.17 -14.72
C GLY A 132 35.71 -17.72 -15.19
N GLU A 133 35.98 -17.50 -16.49
CA GLU A 133 36.04 -16.15 -17.08
C GLU A 133 34.70 -15.68 -17.68
N ASN A 134 33.68 -16.56 -17.71
CA ASN A 134 32.39 -16.21 -18.30
C ASN A 134 31.45 -15.64 -17.22
N GLN A 135 30.78 -14.55 -17.56
CA GLN A 135 29.79 -13.91 -16.73
C GLN A 135 28.45 -13.86 -17.46
N THR A 136 27.40 -14.31 -16.79
CA THR A 136 26.02 -14.32 -17.34
C THR A 136 25.11 -13.56 -16.41
N LEU A 137 24.39 -12.57 -16.95
CA LEU A 137 23.38 -11.81 -16.21
C LEU A 137 22.19 -12.73 -15.87
N LEU A 138 21.82 -12.79 -14.61
CA LEU A 138 20.66 -13.53 -14.11
C LEU A 138 19.48 -12.61 -13.79
N ILE A 139 19.74 -11.53 -13.07
CA ILE A 139 18.74 -10.53 -12.66
C ILE A 139 19.30 -9.15 -12.93
N ASP A 140 18.48 -8.28 -13.50
CA ASP A 140 18.66 -6.83 -13.54
C ASP A 140 17.52 -6.22 -12.74
N GLN A 141 17.81 -5.64 -11.57
CA GLN A 141 16.81 -5.10 -10.65
C GLN A 141 15.97 -4.00 -11.30
N PHE A 142 16.62 -3.13 -12.08
CA PHE A 142 15.92 -2.03 -12.75
C PHE A 142 14.94 -2.54 -13.81
N LEU A 143 15.38 -3.47 -14.68
CA LEU A 143 14.50 -4.06 -15.69
C LEU A 143 13.38 -4.88 -15.06
N TRP A 144 13.68 -5.62 -13.98
CA TRP A 144 12.66 -6.36 -13.25
C TRP A 144 11.58 -5.44 -12.68
N ALA A 145 11.96 -4.30 -12.09
CA ALA A 145 11.02 -3.34 -11.54
C ALA A 145 10.12 -2.74 -12.63
N GLN A 146 10.65 -2.42 -13.80
CA GLN A 146 9.88 -1.95 -14.96
C GLN A 146 8.92 -3.03 -15.48
N ASP A 147 9.40 -4.28 -15.64
CA ASP A 147 8.60 -5.39 -16.17
C ASP A 147 7.44 -5.79 -15.24
N ASN A 148 7.58 -5.54 -13.93
CA ASN A 148 6.57 -5.86 -12.92
C ASN A 148 5.78 -4.65 -12.44
N ALA A 149 5.96 -3.46 -13.06
CA ALA A 149 5.35 -2.19 -12.64
C ALA A 149 5.49 -1.97 -11.12
N TYR A 150 6.72 -2.24 -10.61
CA TYR A 150 7.00 -2.19 -9.19
C TYR A 150 7.15 -0.73 -8.72
N ASP A 151 6.32 -0.32 -7.76
CA ASP A 151 6.21 1.04 -7.23
C ASP A 151 6.45 1.15 -5.71
N GLY A 152 6.88 0.04 -5.07
CA GLY A 152 6.92 -0.08 -3.63
C GLY A 152 8.29 0.12 -2.99
N GLN A 153 8.27 0.04 -1.64
CA GLN A 153 9.45 -0.08 -0.78
C GLN A 153 9.25 -1.28 0.14
N ARG A 154 9.77 -2.46 -0.26
CA ARG A 154 9.60 -3.69 0.53
C ARG A 154 10.61 -4.75 0.14
N TRP A 155 10.71 -5.77 0.95
CA TRP A 155 11.43 -6.98 0.60
C TRP A 155 10.73 -7.72 -0.54
N VAL A 156 11.51 -8.10 -1.54
CA VAL A 156 11.05 -8.88 -2.70
C VAL A 156 11.87 -10.15 -2.77
N LYS A 157 11.18 -11.30 -2.91
CA LYS A 157 11.81 -12.58 -3.18
C LYS A 157 12.11 -12.70 -4.68
N PHE A 158 13.35 -13.06 -5.00
CA PHE A 158 13.78 -13.42 -6.34
C PHE A 158 14.07 -14.91 -6.40
N GLU A 159 13.70 -15.54 -7.50
CA GLU A 159 13.96 -16.95 -7.80
C GLU A 159 14.56 -17.08 -9.20
N VAL A 160 15.65 -17.86 -9.32
CA VAL A 160 16.33 -18.12 -10.60
C VAL A 160 16.52 -19.61 -10.78
N ASP A 161 15.96 -20.16 -11.87
CA ASP A 161 16.21 -21.54 -12.27
C ASP A 161 17.68 -21.70 -12.72
N LEU A 162 18.40 -22.62 -12.05
CA LEU A 162 19.79 -22.94 -12.31
C LEU A 162 19.97 -24.24 -13.10
N ALA A 163 18.91 -24.83 -13.68
CA ALA A 163 18.97 -26.11 -14.37
C ALA A 163 20.03 -26.16 -15.49
N GLN A 164 20.24 -25.04 -16.20
CA GLN A 164 21.25 -24.94 -17.26
C GLN A 164 22.71 -25.01 -16.76
N TYR A 165 22.91 -24.82 -15.46
CA TYR A 165 24.22 -24.85 -14.82
C TYR A 165 24.49 -26.15 -14.04
N ALA A 166 23.62 -27.14 -14.14
CA ALA A 166 23.77 -28.40 -13.43
C ALA A 166 25.16 -29.05 -13.70
N GLY A 167 25.85 -29.44 -12.63
CA GLY A 167 27.20 -30.00 -12.68
C GLY A 167 28.34 -28.99 -12.85
N LYS A 168 28.05 -27.69 -12.87
CA LYS A 168 29.04 -26.62 -12.91
C LYS A 168 29.27 -26.04 -11.52
N SER A 169 30.42 -25.38 -11.36
CA SER A 169 30.75 -24.60 -10.16
C SER A 169 30.65 -23.13 -10.50
N LEU A 170 29.77 -22.40 -9.82
CA LEU A 170 29.48 -20.99 -10.07
C LEU A 170 29.82 -20.12 -8.86
N GLN A 171 30.25 -18.90 -9.12
CA GLN A 171 30.14 -17.80 -8.16
C GLN A 171 28.99 -16.91 -8.57
N PHE A 172 28.35 -16.29 -7.59
CA PHE A 172 27.29 -15.31 -7.81
C PHE A 172 27.79 -13.94 -7.38
N SER A 173 27.67 -12.93 -8.26
CA SER A 173 28.13 -11.58 -7.97
C SER A 173 27.01 -10.58 -8.12
N PHE A 174 26.70 -9.90 -7.03
CA PHE A 174 25.89 -8.69 -7.06
C PHE A 174 26.80 -7.53 -7.44
N VAL A 175 26.45 -6.82 -8.49
CA VAL A 175 27.14 -5.63 -8.98
C VAL A 175 26.15 -4.46 -8.90
N TYR A 176 26.39 -3.54 -7.98
CA TYR A 176 25.63 -2.30 -7.89
C TYR A 176 26.34 -1.21 -8.68
N GLU A 177 25.60 -0.51 -9.52
CA GLU A 177 26.05 0.66 -10.27
C GLU A 177 25.09 1.82 -10.01
N GLY A 178 25.59 2.95 -9.48
CA GLY A 178 24.73 4.07 -9.16
C GLY A 178 25.45 5.40 -8.96
N ASP A 179 24.68 6.47 -9.10
CA ASP A 179 25.09 7.84 -8.78
C ASP A 179 23.92 8.51 -8.03
N TYR A 180 24.03 8.56 -6.70
CA TYR A 180 22.96 9.00 -5.81
C TYR A 180 21.64 8.21 -5.97
N GLY A 181 21.72 6.88 -6.13
CA GLY A 181 20.59 5.98 -6.07
C GLY A 181 20.02 5.88 -4.64
N GLU A 182 19.47 4.72 -4.29
CA GLU A 182 18.93 4.48 -2.95
C GLU A 182 19.76 3.44 -2.21
N ASP A 183 19.51 3.33 -0.89
CA ASP A 183 20.09 2.29 -0.07
C ASP A 183 19.50 0.93 -0.46
N GLU A 184 20.36 -0.10 -0.52
CA GLU A 184 20.00 -1.46 -0.90
C GLU A 184 20.25 -2.43 0.26
N ALA A 185 19.45 -3.48 0.34
CA ALA A 185 19.68 -4.58 1.26
C ALA A 185 19.41 -5.94 0.60
N LEU A 186 20.25 -6.92 0.94
CA LEU A 186 20.16 -8.30 0.49
C LEU A 186 20.11 -9.22 1.71
N ASP A 187 19.31 -10.29 1.61
CA ASP A 187 19.19 -11.29 2.67
C ASP A 187 18.74 -12.64 2.11
N GLY A 188 18.86 -13.71 2.93
CA GLY A 188 18.32 -15.02 2.64
C GLY A 188 18.78 -15.62 1.30
N PHE A 189 20.04 -15.38 0.90
CA PHE A 189 20.61 -15.97 -0.31
C PHE A 189 20.81 -17.47 -0.10
N ARG A 190 20.14 -18.30 -0.89
CA ARG A 190 20.27 -19.75 -0.79
C ARG A 190 20.14 -20.44 -2.13
N VAL A 191 20.86 -21.56 -2.28
CA VAL A 191 20.71 -22.46 -3.41
C VAL A 191 20.03 -23.73 -2.92
N VAL A 192 18.81 -23.96 -3.40
CA VAL A 192 17.94 -25.06 -3.00
C VAL A 192 17.78 -26.06 -4.13
N GLN A 193 17.40 -27.29 -3.79
CA GLN A 193 16.92 -28.28 -4.74
C GLN A 193 15.67 -28.98 -4.18
N VAL A 194 14.84 -29.56 -5.04
CA VAL A 194 13.71 -30.37 -4.60
C VAL A 194 14.25 -31.60 -3.85
N ASP A 195 13.71 -31.85 -2.67
CA ASP A 195 13.99 -33.04 -1.87
C ASP A 195 12.92 -34.10 -2.14
N ASP A 196 13.17 -34.92 -3.12
CA ASP A 196 12.27 -36.07 -3.47
C ASP A 196 12.07 -37.07 -2.32
N ASN A 197 12.85 -36.97 -1.25
CA ASN A 197 12.78 -37.83 -0.06
C ASN A 197 12.20 -37.08 1.16
N ALA A 198 11.72 -35.86 1.01
CA ALA A 198 11.11 -35.12 2.10
C ALA A 198 10.01 -35.96 2.78
N THR A 199 10.05 -36.04 4.10
CA THR A 199 9.06 -36.76 4.90
C THR A 199 7.86 -35.89 5.25
N SER A 200 8.03 -34.55 5.21
CA SER A 200 6.98 -33.56 5.39
C SER A 200 7.39 -32.22 4.77
N ILE A 201 6.41 -31.40 4.46
CA ILE A 201 6.57 -29.99 4.08
C ILE A 201 5.77 -29.13 5.04
N THR A 202 6.18 -27.87 5.17
CA THR A 202 5.46 -26.87 5.96
C THR A 202 5.06 -25.71 5.07
N ILE A 203 3.77 -25.40 5.08
CA ILE A 203 3.17 -24.28 4.33
C ILE A 203 2.28 -23.45 5.26
N ASN A 204 1.82 -22.29 4.82
CA ASN A 204 0.82 -21.51 5.53
C ASN A 204 -0.59 -21.81 5.03
N GLU A 205 -1.60 -21.47 5.83
CA GLU A 205 -3.00 -21.60 5.42
C GLU A 205 -3.26 -20.82 4.12
N GLY A 206 -3.94 -21.50 3.17
CA GLY A 206 -4.31 -20.96 1.88
C GLY A 206 -3.26 -21.10 0.80
N GLU A 207 -2.07 -21.55 1.12
CA GLU A 207 -1.05 -21.83 0.11
C GLU A 207 -1.38 -23.08 -0.69
N GLN A 208 -0.86 -23.11 -1.92
CA GLN A 208 -0.98 -24.23 -2.84
C GLN A 208 0.25 -25.12 -2.73
N VAL A 209 0.03 -26.42 -2.89
CA VAL A 209 1.09 -27.43 -3.02
C VAL A 209 1.04 -28.03 -4.42
N HIS A 210 2.16 -27.98 -5.14
CA HIS A 210 2.34 -28.53 -6.47
C HIS A 210 2.93 -29.92 -6.39
N PHE A 211 2.05 -30.94 -6.35
CA PHE A 211 2.48 -32.34 -6.25
C PHE A 211 3.08 -32.82 -7.56
N LYS A 212 4.10 -33.71 -7.45
CA LYS A 212 4.85 -34.26 -8.56
C LYS A 212 4.89 -35.77 -8.46
N ASP A 213 4.44 -36.43 -9.52
CA ASP A 213 4.56 -37.89 -9.65
C ASP A 213 6.01 -38.30 -9.94
N LEU A 214 6.55 -39.18 -9.09
CA LEU A 214 7.86 -39.79 -9.23
C LEU A 214 7.74 -41.30 -9.44
N SER A 215 6.55 -41.81 -9.75
CA SER A 215 6.27 -43.24 -9.93
C SER A 215 6.94 -43.79 -11.18
N THR A 216 7.33 -45.07 -11.14
CA THR A 216 7.86 -45.76 -12.30
C THR A 216 6.80 -46.65 -12.92
N GLY A 217 6.66 -46.61 -14.25
CA GLY A 217 5.74 -47.44 -15.01
C GLY A 217 4.26 -47.10 -14.83
N ALA A 218 3.93 -45.94 -14.25
CA ALA A 218 2.57 -45.50 -14.03
C ALA A 218 1.90 -45.04 -15.33
N THR A 219 0.61 -45.35 -15.46
CA THR A 219 -0.26 -44.90 -16.56
C THR A 219 -1.57 -44.27 -16.07
N ASN A 220 -1.94 -44.51 -14.81
CA ASN A 220 -3.13 -43.98 -14.18
C ASN A 220 -2.79 -43.54 -12.75
N TRP A 221 -3.32 -42.42 -12.35
CA TRP A 221 -3.10 -41.78 -11.04
C TRP A 221 -4.42 -41.65 -10.30
N ALA A 222 -4.40 -41.88 -8.99
CA ALA A 222 -5.48 -41.58 -8.07
C ALA A 222 -4.89 -41.03 -6.79
N TRP A 223 -5.03 -39.74 -6.61
CA TRP A 223 -4.57 -39.01 -5.45
C TRP A 223 -5.68 -38.84 -4.42
N THR A 224 -5.30 -38.81 -3.15
CA THR A 224 -6.16 -38.41 -2.03
C THR A 224 -5.38 -37.44 -1.13
N PHE A 225 -5.97 -36.28 -0.86
CA PHE A 225 -5.38 -35.21 -0.07
C PHE A 225 -6.30 -34.93 1.14
N ALA A 226 -5.90 -35.44 2.31
CA ALA A 226 -6.63 -35.09 3.54
C ALA A 226 -6.55 -33.58 3.77
N GLY A 227 -7.69 -32.93 4.00
CA GLY A 227 -7.76 -31.49 4.26
C GLY A 227 -7.42 -30.57 3.08
N GLY A 228 -7.05 -31.11 1.93
CA GLY A 228 -6.74 -30.35 0.72
C GLY A 228 -7.96 -30.08 -0.16
N GLU A 229 -7.87 -29.09 -1.03
CA GLU A 229 -8.87 -28.75 -2.04
C GLU A 229 -8.19 -28.62 -3.42
N PRO A 230 -8.51 -29.54 -4.37
CA PRO A 230 -9.45 -30.65 -4.27
C PRO A 230 -8.98 -31.76 -3.31
N THR A 231 -9.90 -32.52 -2.72
CA THR A 231 -9.58 -33.66 -1.85
C THR A 231 -9.09 -34.89 -2.60
N THR A 232 -9.28 -34.95 -3.91
CA THR A 232 -8.84 -36.04 -4.80
C THR A 232 -8.49 -35.52 -6.18
N SER A 233 -7.55 -36.16 -6.88
CA SER A 233 -7.22 -35.88 -8.28
C SER A 233 -6.84 -37.13 -9.05
N THR A 234 -7.00 -37.09 -10.38
CA THR A 234 -6.50 -38.11 -11.33
C THR A 234 -5.42 -37.53 -12.26
N GLU A 235 -5.04 -36.31 -12.06
CA GLU A 235 -3.94 -35.68 -12.78
C GLU A 235 -2.60 -36.27 -12.34
N GLN A 236 -1.62 -36.27 -13.23
CA GLN A 236 -0.28 -36.76 -12.89
C GLN A 236 0.39 -35.87 -11.85
N ASN A 237 0.30 -34.55 -12.02
CA ASN A 237 0.91 -33.54 -11.16
C ASN A 237 -0.17 -32.51 -10.72
N PRO A 238 -0.95 -32.84 -9.69
CA PRO A 238 -2.05 -31.97 -9.24
C PRO A 238 -1.55 -30.81 -8.38
N VAL A 239 -2.34 -29.71 -8.38
CA VAL A 239 -2.18 -28.57 -7.48
C VAL A 239 -3.30 -28.61 -6.45
N VAL A 240 -2.97 -28.45 -5.17
CA VAL A 240 -3.91 -28.59 -4.05
C VAL A 240 -3.73 -27.43 -3.06
N THR A 241 -4.82 -26.76 -2.70
CA THR A 241 -4.83 -25.70 -1.70
C THR A 241 -5.18 -26.25 -0.32
N TYR A 242 -4.46 -25.84 0.72
CA TYR A 242 -4.75 -26.21 2.11
C TYR A 242 -5.25 -24.98 2.89
N ASN A 243 -6.57 -24.96 3.14
CA ASN A 243 -7.25 -23.80 3.72
C ASN A 243 -7.36 -23.82 5.24
N LYS A 244 -6.82 -24.81 5.93
CA LYS A 244 -6.94 -24.93 7.38
C LYS A 244 -5.65 -25.45 8.00
N ALA A 245 -5.23 -24.86 9.12
CA ALA A 245 -4.10 -25.33 9.91
C ALA A 245 -4.30 -26.77 10.35
N GLY A 246 -3.21 -27.56 10.31
CA GLY A 246 -3.26 -28.98 10.67
C GLY A 246 -2.11 -29.76 10.05
N THR A 247 -2.15 -31.07 10.28
CA THR A 247 -1.20 -32.02 9.71
C THR A 247 -1.98 -33.02 8.88
N TYR A 248 -1.60 -33.19 7.61
CA TYR A 248 -2.40 -33.88 6.62
C TYR A 248 -1.64 -34.96 5.87
N ASP A 249 -2.29 -36.09 5.69
CA ASP A 249 -1.78 -37.21 4.93
C ASP A 249 -1.99 -37.01 3.43
N VAL A 250 -1.08 -37.53 2.63
CA VAL A 250 -1.19 -37.61 1.17
C VAL A 250 -1.03 -39.04 0.69
N THR A 251 -1.95 -39.49 -0.14
CA THR A 251 -1.92 -40.83 -0.73
C THR A 251 -1.93 -40.77 -2.24
N LEU A 252 -1.02 -41.52 -2.88
CA LEU A 252 -1.02 -41.74 -4.32
C LEU A 252 -1.16 -43.25 -4.61
N THR A 253 -2.11 -43.57 -5.47
CA THR A 253 -2.25 -44.91 -6.05
C THR A 253 -2.02 -44.85 -7.57
N VAL A 254 -1.08 -45.63 -8.08
CA VAL A 254 -0.80 -45.77 -9.52
C VAL A 254 -0.88 -47.23 -9.93
N ASP A 255 -1.78 -47.58 -10.87
CA ASP A 255 -1.92 -48.94 -11.44
C ASP A 255 -1.93 -50.07 -10.39
N GLY A 256 -2.52 -49.80 -9.20
CA GLY A 256 -2.64 -50.73 -8.09
C GLY A 256 -1.48 -50.71 -7.07
N SER A 257 -0.45 -49.93 -7.27
CA SER A 257 0.58 -49.61 -6.26
C SER A 257 0.18 -48.38 -5.49
N THR A 258 0.27 -48.39 -4.15
CA THR A 258 -0.14 -47.29 -3.30
C THR A 258 0.99 -46.89 -2.35
N ILE A 259 1.20 -45.59 -2.21
CA ILE A 259 2.02 -44.97 -1.18
C ILE A 259 1.18 -43.98 -0.40
N THR A 260 1.30 -43.99 0.94
CA THR A 260 0.76 -42.93 1.81
C THR A 260 1.92 -42.33 2.60
N ARG A 261 2.02 -41.03 2.58
CA ARG A 261 2.89 -40.24 3.47
C ARG A 261 2.04 -39.64 4.56
N GLU A 262 2.15 -40.18 5.77
CA GLU A 262 1.41 -39.66 6.94
C GLU A 262 1.99 -38.34 7.40
N GLY A 263 1.14 -37.34 7.66
CA GLY A 263 1.54 -36.01 8.11
C GLY A 263 2.43 -35.26 7.13
N TYR A 264 2.30 -35.57 5.84
CA TYR A 264 3.20 -35.01 4.81
C TYR A 264 3.07 -33.50 4.67
N VAL A 265 1.84 -32.94 4.74
CA VAL A 265 1.61 -31.49 4.67
C VAL A 265 1.28 -30.96 6.06
N ILE A 266 2.16 -30.11 6.58
CA ILE A 266 1.97 -29.39 7.83
C ILE A 266 1.58 -27.96 7.46
N VAL A 267 0.35 -27.58 7.77
CA VAL A 267 -0.19 -26.23 7.51
C VAL A 267 -0.10 -25.41 8.78
N LYS A 268 0.70 -24.35 8.76
CA LYS A 268 0.79 -23.38 9.86
C LYS A 268 -0.35 -22.39 9.75
N GLY A 269 -1.08 -22.20 10.85
CA GLY A 269 -2.02 -21.11 10.98
C GLY A 269 -1.33 -19.86 11.51
N GLN A 270 -1.96 -18.72 11.29
CA GLN A 270 -1.57 -17.44 11.87
C GLN A 270 -2.65 -16.97 12.84
N ALA A 271 -2.24 -16.37 13.95
CA ALA A 271 -3.15 -15.58 14.76
C ALA A 271 -3.61 -14.37 13.92
N PRO A 272 -4.84 -13.89 14.12
CA PRO A 272 -5.30 -12.71 13.43
C PRO A 272 -4.45 -11.48 13.78
N GLU A 273 -4.31 -10.59 12.80
CA GLU A 273 -3.94 -9.19 13.00
C GLU A 273 -5.17 -8.36 12.67
N ALA A 274 -5.76 -7.75 13.69
CA ALA A 274 -7.00 -7.02 13.55
C ALA A 274 -6.79 -5.71 12.77
N LYS A 275 -7.70 -5.43 11.82
CA LYS A 275 -7.69 -4.17 11.08
C LYS A 275 -9.10 -3.73 10.72
N ILE A 276 -9.44 -2.51 11.14
CA ILE A 276 -10.73 -1.86 10.87
C ILE A 276 -10.68 -1.18 9.49
N GLY A 277 -11.67 -1.47 8.65
CA GLY A 277 -11.99 -0.71 7.45
C GLY A 277 -13.13 0.27 7.71
N MET A 278 -12.92 1.53 7.33
CA MET A 278 -13.98 2.54 7.38
C MET A 278 -15.05 2.28 6.32
N PRO A 279 -16.24 2.87 6.45
CA PRO A 279 -17.25 2.81 5.39
C PRO A 279 -16.69 3.40 4.08
N ASP A 280 -16.73 2.64 2.99
CA ASP A 280 -16.12 3.03 1.69
C ASP A 280 -16.67 4.33 1.11
N GLU A 281 -17.92 4.65 1.43
CA GLU A 281 -18.63 5.81 0.90
C GLU A 281 -18.56 7.01 1.84
N ALA A 282 -17.94 6.86 3.03
CA ALA A 282 -17.77 7.98 3.95
C ALA A 282 -16.60 8.87 3.51
N TYR A 283 -16.81 10.18 3.56
CA TYR A 283 -15.68 11.11 3.43
C TYR A 283 -14.74 10.94 4.61
N LEU A 284 -13.46 11.11 4.35
CA LEU A 284 -12.47 11.21 5.41
C LEU A 284 -12.24 12.68 5.77
N SER A 285 -12.19 12.96 7.05
CA SER A 285 -11.67 14.25 7.51
C SER A 285 -10.14 14.25 7.38
N PRO A 286 -9.49 15.42 7.36
CA PRO A 286 -8.02 15.53 7.40
C PRO A 286 -7.37 14.80 8.58
N PHE A 287 -8.15 14.30 9.53
CA PHE A 287 -7.72 13.62 10.76
C PHE A 287 -8.10 12.13 10.80
N ARG A 288 -8.39 11.50 9.65
CA ARG A 288 -8.81 10.09 9.52
C ARG A 288 -10.17 9.75 10.13
N ALA A 289 -10.97 10.71 10.55
CA ALA A 289 -12.32 10.41 10.97
C ALA A 289 -13.22 10.23 9.74
N ALA A 290 -13.95 9.13 9.69
CA ALA A 290 -15.01 8.95 8.72
C ALA A 290 -16.17 9.90 9.06
N PHE A 291 -16.58 10.73 8.11
CA PHE A 291 -17.68 11.64 8.28
C PHE A 291 -18.98 10.99 7.79
N VAL A 292 -19.92 10.77 8.70
CA VAL A 292 -21.16 10.04 8.44
C VAL A 292 -22.39 10.86 8.89
N PRO A 293 -23.53 10.70 8.23
CA PRO A 293 -24.79 11.30 8.69
C PRO A 293 -25.31 10.61 9.96
N VAL A 294 -26.15 11.30 10.76
CA VAL A 294 -26.95 10.68 11.81
C VAL A 294 -28.20 10.03 11.22
N ASP A 295 -28.74 9.02 11.92
CA ASP A 295 -29.93 8.26 11.56
C ASP A 295 -29.85 7.52 10.20
N VAL A 296 -28.64 7.38 9.64
CA VAL A 296 -28.37 6.63 8.41
C VAL A 296 -27.48 5.43 8.73
N PRO A 297 -27.85 4.20 8.32
CA PRO A 297 -27.01 3.02 8.50
C PRO A 297 -25.70 3.13 7.71
N VAL A 298 -24.57 2.83 8.36
CA VAL A 298 -23.23 2.78 7.74
C VAL A 298 -22.58 1.44 8.02
N GLN A 299 -21.88 0.88 7.04
CA GLN A 299 -21.24 -0.43 7.16
C GLN A 299 -19.74 -0.28 7.35
N PHE A 300 -19.23 -0.85 8.44
CA PHE A 300 -17.79 -1.03 8.66
C PHE A 300 -17.30 -2.35 8.07
N ARG A 301 -15.99 -2.45 7.83
CA ARG A 301 -15.37 -3.62 7.23
C ARG A 301 -14.31 -4.22 8.14
N ASP A 302 -14.23 -5.52 8.13
CA ASP A 302 -13.09 -6.26 8.62
C ASP A 302 -12.04 -6.36 7.50
N LEU A 303 -10.85 -5.83 7.75
CA LEU A 303 -9.67 -5.93 6.88
C LEU A 303 -8.56 -6.74 7.57
N SER A 304 -8.89 -7.47 8.63
CA SER A 304 -7.93 -8.27 9.40
C SER A 304 -7.29 -9.36 8.55
N THR A 305 -6.01 -9.61 8.80
CA THR A 305 -5.26 -10.73 8.24
C THR A 305 -5.26 -11.94 9.19
N GLY A 306 -4.59 -13.05 8.86
CA GLY A 306 -4.50 -14.25 9.70
C GLY A 306 -5.80 -15.05 9.81
N ARG A 307 -6.77 -14.83 8.89
CA ARG A 307 -8.03 -15.60 8.77
C ARG A 307 -8.81 -15.71 10.07
N PRO A 308 -9.33 -14.61 10.60
CA PRO A 308 -10.23 -14.65 11.76
C PRO A 308 -11.47 -15.49 11.46
N THR A 309 -11.96 -16.19 12.47
CA THR A 309 -13.18 -16.99 12.41
C THR A 309 -14.31 -16.41 13.28
N SER A 310 -13.99 -15.37 14.07
CA SER A 310 -14.96 -14.65 14.88
C SER A 310 -14.53 -13.20 15.09
N TRP A 311 -15.53 -12.34 15.22
CA TRP A 311 -15.38 -10.89 15.38
C TRP A 311 -16.18 -10.42 16.57
N ALA A 312 -15.65 -9.45 17.29
CA ALA A 312 -16.37 -8.71 18.31
C ALA A 312 -16.09 -7.22 18.11
N TRP A 313 -17.11 -6.51 17.67
CA TRP A 313 -17.09 -5.08 17.48
C TRP A 313 -17.71 -4.36 18.66
N GLU A 314 -17.09 -3.26 19.05
CA GLU A 314 -17.62 -2.32 20.03
C GLU A 314 -17.62 -0.92 19.43
N PHE A 315 -18.77 -0.25 19.52
CA PHE A 315 -18.97 1.10 19.01
C PHE A 315 -19.41 2.02 20.14
N THR A 316 -19.08 3.29 20.05
CA THR A 316 -19.67 4.31 20.91
C THR A 316 -20.70 5.12 20.11
N GLY A 317 -21.82 5.47 20.74
CA GLY A 317 -22.83 6.35 20.15
C GLY A 317 -23.70 5.75 19.03
N THR A 318 -23.69 4.44 18.86
CA THR A 318 -24.45 3.74 17.83
C THR A 318 -25.61 2.92 18.39
N ASP A 319 -26.49 2.47 17.52
CA ASP A 319 -27.44 1.41 17.75
C ASP A 319 -27.34 0.39 16.60
N PRO A 320 -26.93 -0.89 16.87
CA PRO A 320 -26.47 -1.43 18.15
C PRO A 320 -25.04 -0.92 18.54
N LEU A 321 -24.72 -1.02 19.85
CA LEU A 321 -23.38 -0.69 20.38
C LEU A 321 -22.33 -1.78 20.15
N THR A 322 -22.75 -3.00 19.81
CA THR A 322 -21.86 -4.15 19.58
C THR A 322 -22.37 -4.99 18.42
N SER A 323 -21.46 -5.68 17.74
CA SER A 323 -21.79 -6.67 16.70
C SER A 323 -20.79 -7.82 16.70
N THR A 324 -21.22 -8.98 16.20
CA THR A 324 -20.38 -10.15 15.91
C THR A 324 -20.30 -10.44 14.42
N ASP A 325 -20.92 -9.62 13.59
CA ASP A 325 -20.84 -9.74 12.14
C ASP A 325 -19.45 -9.36 11.65
N GLN A 326 -18.97 -9.99 10.59
CA GLN A 326 -17.68 -9.64 9.98
C GLN A 326 -17.69 -8.18 9.50
N HIS A 327 -18.77 -7.78 8.84
CA HIS A 327 -18.95 -6.42 8.29
C HIS A 327 -20.23 -5.81 8.89
N PRO A 328 -20.16 -5.24 10.11
CA PRO A 328 -21.34 -4.75 10.81
C PRO A 328 -21.91 -3.48 10.19
N THR A 329 -23.23 -3.36 10.25
CA THR A 329 -23.94 -2.13 9.92
C THR A 329 -24.48 -1.52 11.21
N VAL A 330 -24.16 -0.24 11.46
CA VAL A 330 -24.58 0.49 12.66
C VAL A 330 -25.12 1.87 12.28
N THR A 331 -25.88 2.48 13.21
CA THR A 331 -26.45 3.82 13.00
C THR A 331 -26.06 4.73 14.16
N TYR A 332 -25.48 5.89 13.85
CA TYR A 332 -25.23 6.94 14.83
C TYR A 332 -26.48 7.77 15.02
N THR A 333 -26.98 7.89 16.26
CA THR A 333 -28.28 8.52 16.55
C THR A 333 -28.17 9.96 17.04
N THR A 334 -26.95 10.43 17.32
CA THR A 334 -26.69 11.80 17.77
C THR A 334 -25.42 12.33 17.10
N PRO A 335 -25.35 13.67 16.83
CA PRO A 335 -24.11 14.27 16.37
C PRO A 335 -23.00 14.13 17.42
N GLY A 336 -21.77 13.86 16.96
CA GLY A 336 -20.62 13.74 17.86
C GLY A 336 -19.44 13.02 17.23
N THR A 337 -18.39 12.85 18.03
CA THR A 337 -17.18 12.13 17.64
C THR A 337 -17.10 10.83 18.39
N TYR A 338 -16.91 9.74 17.69
CA TYR A 338 -17.06 8.39 18.21
C TYR A 338 -15.85 7.51 17.94
N SER A 339 -15.65 6.54 18.83
CA SER A 339 -14.60 5.53 18.75
C SER A 339 -15.18 4.16 18.47
N LEU A 340 -14.38 3.28 17.93
CA LEU A 340 -14.75 1.88 17.71
C LEU A 340 -13.56 0.96 17.94
N MET A 341 -13.87 -0.30 18.19
CA MET A 341 -12.89 -1.37 18.41
C MET A 341 -13.35 -2.64 17.70
N LEU A 342 -12.42 -3.32 17.09
CA LEU A 342 -12.57 -4.66 16.54
C LEU A 342 -11.66 -5.61 17.31
N THR A 343 -12.21 -6.72 17.80
CA THR A 343 -11.44 -7.89 18.21
C THR A 343 -11.66 -8.99 17.16
N ALA A 344 -10.60 -9.38 16.45
CA ALA A 344 -10.60 -10.49 15.52
C ALA A 344 -9.95 -11.72 16.16
N SER A 345 -10.58 -12.90 16.08
CA SER A 345 -10.09 -14.10 16.74
C SER A 345 -10.18 -15.35 15.87
N ASN A 346 -9.26 -16.28 16.07
CA ASN A 346 -9.30 -17.66 15.58
C ASN A 346 -8.79 -18.62 16.67
N ASP A 347 -8.65 -19.91 16.35
CA ASP A 347 -8.20 -20.94 17.32
C ASP A 347 -6.75 -20.71 17.81
N LEU A 348 -5.97 -19.84 17.16
CA LEU A 348 -4.57 -19.58 17.48
C LEU A 348 -4.36 -18.31 18.34
N GLY A 349 -5.36 -17.44 18.38
CA GLY A 349 -5.28 -16.22 19.16
C GLY A 349 -6.30 -15.17 18.77
N SER A 350 -6.14 -13.99 19.34
CA SER A 350 -6.93 -12.82 19.03
C SER A 350 -6.07 -11.56 19.04
N ASP A 351 -6.47 -10.60 18.22
CA ASP A 351 -5.89 -9.27 18.19
C ASP A 351 -6.97 -8.20 18.19
N GLN A 352 -6.59 -6.97 18.53
CA GLN A 352 -7.51 -5.84 18.65
C GLN A 352 -6.98 -4.63 17.89
N ASP A 353 -7.84 -4.06 17.04
CA ASP A 353 -7.65 -2.73 16.49
C ASP A 353 -8.62 -1.75 17.17
N VAL A 354 -8.07 -0.61 17.63
CA VAL A 354 -8.82 0.41 18.36
C VAL A 354 -8.65 1.74 17.67
N MET A 355 -9.73 2.27 17.14
CA MET A 355 -9.75 3.58 16.50
C MET A 355 -10.49 4.60 17.37
N LEU A 356 -9.71 5.46 18.01
CA LEU A 356 -10.26 6.52 18.85
C LEU A 356 -10.67 7.72 18.00
N TYR A 357 -11.88 8.23 18.24
CA TYR A 357 -12.42 9.41 17.56
C TYR A 357 -12.41 9.29 16.03
N ALA A 358 -12.53 8.08 15.54
CA ALA A 358 -12.41 7.76 14.13
C ALA A 358 -13.67 8.02 13.31
N VAL A 359 -14.78 8.35 13.96
CA VAL A 359 -16.04 8.68 13.29
C VAL A 359 -16.56 10.00 13.82
N GLN A 360 -16.86 10.91 12.89
CA GLN A 360 -17.63 12.12 13.14
C GLN A 360 -19.02 11.93 12.56
N ALA A 361 -20.05 11.89 13.41
CA ALA A 361 -21.44 11.81 12.96
C ALA A 361 -22.09 13.18 12.99
N GLY A 362 -22.71 13.60 11.90
CA GLY A 362 -23.42 14.87 11.75
C GLY A 362 -22.57 16.12 11.99
N GLY A 363 -23.19 17.28 11.87
CA GLY A 363 -22.53 18.58 11.94
C GLY A 363 -21.71 18.91 10.71
N ALA A 364 -21.09 20.09 10.70
CA ALA A 364 -20.27 20.57 9.59
C ALA A 364 -18.83 20.09 9.73
N GLN A 365 -18.27 19.51 8.67
CA GLN A 365 -16.91 18.99 8.63
C GLN A 365 -16.21 19.35 7.33
N TYR A 366 -14.90 19.54 7.44
CA TYR A 366 -14.02 19.55 6.29
C TYR A 366 -13.98 18.14 5.70
N ILE A 367 -14.32 18.00 4.43
CA ILE A 367 -14.15 16.74 3.70
C ILE A 367 -12.97 16.86 2.73
N TRP A 368 -12.27 15.77 2.54
CA TRP A 368 -11.01 15.78 1.80
C TRP A 368 -10.82 14.47 1.04
N ASN A 369 -10.28 14.51 -0.16
CA ASN A 369 -9.91 13.33 -0.94
C ASN A 369 -8.48 12.85 -0.66
N ILE A 370 -7.67 13.66 -0.01
CA ILE A 370 -6.27 13.37 0.31
C ILE A 370 -6.23 12.66 1.67
N ALA A 371 -5.69 11.45 1.72
CA ALA A 371 -5.56 10.72 2.96
C ALA A 371 -4.55 11.42 3.91
N PRO A 372 -4.71 11.30 5.23
CA PRO A 372 -3.81 11.96 6.20
C PRO A 372 -2.33 11.57 6.05
N GLU A 373 -2.05 10.34 5.61
CA GLU A 373 -0.69 9.86 5.29
C GLU A 373 -0.09 10.56 4.07
N GLU A 374 -0.91 11.03 3.15
CA GLU A 374 -0.51 11.74 1.92
C GLU A 374 -0.21 13.22 2.15
N ASN A 375 -0.55 13.76 3.33
CA ASN A 375 -0.36 15.18 3.64
C ASN A 375 1.12 15.64 3.66
N SER A 376 2.07 14.71 3.83
CA SER A 376 3.50 15.04 3.81
C SER A 376 4.03 15.34 2.41
N ASP A 377 3.31 14.90 1.37
CA ASP A 377 3.76 14.93 -0.02
C ASP A 377 3.07 16.04 -0.83
N LEU A 378 2.32 16.92 -0.14
CA LEU A 378 1.68 18.07 -0.75
C LEU A 378 2.70 19.08 -1.25
N ALA A 379 2.65 19.41 -2.53
CA ALA A 379 3.56 20.37 -3.17
C ALA A 379 2.88 21.16 -4.29
N ALA A 380 3.53 22.23 -4.76
CA ALA A 380 3.20 22.82 -6.05
C ALA A 380 3.72 21.93 -7.17
N ILE A 381 2.95 21.77 -8.24
CA ILE A 381 3.43 21.11 -9.46
C ILE A 381 3.79 22.17 -10.49
N GLU A 382 5.09 22.34 -10.70
CA GLU A 382 5.64 23.29 -11.66
C GLU A 382 5.77 22.67 -13.05
N MET A 383 5.20 23.32 -14.05
CA MET A 383 5.30 22.92 -15.46
C MET A 383 6.40 23.71 -16.21
N GLY A 384 7.46 24.05 -15.50
CA GLY A 384 8.58 24.82 -16.03
C GLY A 384 8.14 26.20 -16.55
N TRP A 385 8.41 26.49 -17.81
CA TRP A 385 8.06 27.79 -18.44
C TRP A 385 6.57 28.04 -18.57
N TYR A 386 5.73 27.01 -18.39
CA TYR A 386 4.28 27.10 -18.57
C TYR A 386 3.53 27.47 -17.29
N GLY A 387 4.23 27.66 -16.17
CA GLY A 387 3.63 28.02 -14.88
C GLY A 387 3.31 26.81 -13.99
N ASN A 388 2.23 26.89 -13.23
CA ASN A 388 1.86 25.89 -12.23
C ASN A 388 0.61 25.12 -12.64
N TYR A 389 0.62 23.79 -12.46
CA TYR A 389 -0.60 23.00 -12.46
C TYR A 389 -1.41 23.33 -11.21
N GLY A 390 -2.70 23.65 -11.39
CA GLY A 390 -3.52 24.11 -10.27
C GLY A 390 -3.27 25.57 -9.88
N GLY A 391 -2.93 26.45 -10.85
CA GLY A 391 -2.65 27.86 -10.58
C GLY A 391 -2.37 28.67 -11.83
N THR A 392 -1.54 29.69 -11.68
CA THR A 392 -1.08 30.55 -12.79
C THR A 392 -0.39 29.71 -13.85
N ASN A 393 -0.91 29.73 -15.10
CA ASN A 393 -0.34 28.98 -16.22
C ASN A 393 -0.62 29.65 -17.58
N TRP A 394 0.19 29.26 -18.60
CA TRP A 394 0.05 29.71 -19.99
C TRP A 394 -0.37 28.58 -20.95
N LEU A 395 -0.90 27.47 -20.42
CA LEU A 395 -1.34 26.31 -21.20
C LEU A 395 -2.84 26.32 -21.53
N GLY A 396 -3.52 27.47 -21.36
CA GLY A 396 -4.96 27.56 -21.60
C GLY A 396 -5.80 26.74 -20.64
N MET A 397 -5.34 26.55 -19.41
CA MET A 397 -6.06 25.90 -18.32
C MET A 397 -6.58 26.93 -17.32
N PRO A 398 -7.72 27.60 -17.60
CA PRO A 398 -8.21 28.70 -16.76
C PRO A 398 -8.91 28.23 -15.48
N GLU A 399 -9.29 26.96 -15.40
CA GLU A 399 -10.08 26.40 -14.28
C GLU A 399 -9.66 24.96 -13.99
N PHE A 400 -9.63 24.60 -12.72
CA PHE A 400 -9.30 23.28 -12.19
C PHE A 400 -10.44 22.79 -11.31
N ALA A 401 -10.61 21.48 -11.17
CA ALA A 401 -11.67 20.90 -10.36
C ALA A 401 -11.17 19.72 -9.53
N GLU A 402 -11.76 19.56 -8.35
CA GLU A 402 -11.63 18.39 -7.49
C GLU A 402 -12.99 17.69 -7.44
N HIS A 403 -13.03 16.40 -7.76
CA HIS A 403 -14.22 15.56 -7.80
C HIS A 403 -14.51 14.96 -6.42
N PHE A 404 -15.74 15.06 -5.97
CA PHE A 404 -16.23 14.46 -4.75
C PHE A 404 -17.36 13.47 -5.06
N GLN A 405 -17.30 12.28 -4.49
CA GLN A 405 -18.37 11.29 -4.59
C GLN A 405 -19.67 11.81 -3.95
N ALA A 406 -20.80 11.17 -4.23
CA ALA A 406 -22.07 11.51 -3.61
C ALA A 406 -21.99 11.35 -2.08
N PRO A 407 -22.52 12.30 -1.29
CA PRO A 407 -22.58 12.14 0.16
C PRO A 407 -23.53 11.00 0.54
N LEU A 408 -23.27 10.36 1.69
CA LEU A 408 -24.11 9.24 2.23
C LEU A 408 -25.59 9.62 2.48
N ALA A 409 -25.87 10.91 2.61
CA ALA A 409 -27.21 11.49 2.72
C ALA A 409 -27.17 12.91 2.14
N PRO A 410 -28.32 13.52 1.79
CA PRO A 410 -28.37 14.91 1.37
C PRO A 410 -27.64 15.82 2.37
N ALA A 411 -26.80 16.69 1.86
CA ALA A 411 -25.92 17.55 2.64
C ALA A 411 -25.93 18.99 2.13
N GLN A 412 -25.31 19.90 2.86
CA GLN A 412 -25.13 21.29 2.48
C GLN A 412 -23.64 21.69 2.55
N ILE A 413 -23.22 22.57 1.65
CA ILE A 413 -21.90 23.18 1.64
C ILE A 413 -22.10 24.69 1.79
N ASP A 414 -21.53 25.29 2.83
CA ASP A 414 -21.55 26.75 3.03
C ASP A 414 -20.25 27.44 2.66
N SER A 415 -19.15 26.69 2.67
CA SER A 415 -17.81 27.22 2.46
C SER A 415 -16.89 26.17 1.85
N VAL A 416 -15.82 26.64 1.19
CA VAL A 416 -14.74 25.82 0.66
C VAL A 416 -13.41 26.38 1.12
N ALA A 417 -12.57 25.56 1.71
CA ALA A 417 -11.19 25.88 2.00
C ALA A 417 -10.27 25.37 0.86
N VAL A 418 -9.32 26.19 0.45
CA VAL A 418 -8.27 25.82 -0.52
C VAL A 418 -6.91 26.17 0.07
N TYR A 419 -5.93 25.31 -0.16
CA TYR A 419 -4.59 25.44 0.36
C TYR A 419 -3.60 25.71 -0.77
N PHE A 420 -2.75 26.71 -0.56
CA PHE A 420 -1.80 27.18 -1.58
C PHE A 420 -0.36 26.91 -1.17
N ALA A 421 0.45 26.55 -2.17
CA ALA A 421 1.90 26.47 -2.06
C ALA A 421 2.58 27.80 -2.39
N LYS A 422 1.92 28.63 -3.22
CA LYS A 422 2.40 29.94 -3.65
C LYS A 422 1.23 30.89 -3.82
N THR A 423 1.39 32.15 -3.43
CA THR A 423 0.38 33.21 -3.61
C THR A 423 1.00 34.53 -4.06
N THR A 424 2.18 34.49 -4.70
CA THR A 424 2.78 35.70 -5.28
C THR A 424 1.91 36.22 -6.41
N CYS A 425 1.44 37.45 -6.30
CA CYS A 425 0.52 38.05 -7.25
C CYS A 425 0.77 39.53 -7.41
N VAL A 426 1.00 39.98 -8.63
CA VAL A 426 1.07 41.39 -9.01
C VAL A 426 -0.30 41.94 -9.43
N THR A 427 -1.18 41.03 -9.92
CA THR A 427 -2.56 41.36 -10.33
C THR A 427 -3.52 41.16 -9.15
N THR A 428 -3.33 41.93 -8.12
CA THR A 428 -3.96 41.75 -6.78
C THR A 428 -5.48 41.91 -6.77
N ASP A 429 -6.08 42.52 -7.79
CA ASP A 429 -7.52 42.76 -7.96
C ASP A 429 -8.24 41.71 -8.82
N ALA A 430 -7.50 40.68 -9.33
CA ALA A 430 -8.11 39.56 -10.02
C ALA A 430 -9.08 38.81 -9.11
N ASP A 431 -10.20 38.39 -9.66
CA ASP A 431 -11.19 37.55 -8.95
C ASP A 431 -10.82 36.09 -9.08
N ILE A 432 -10.50 35.44 -7.97
CA ILE A 432 -10.34 33.99 -7.88
C ILE A 432 -11.67 33.41 -7.46
N THR A 433 -12.28 32.65 -8.36
CA THR A 433 -13.65 32.12 -8.21
C THR A 433 -13.65 30.64 -7.90
N VAL A 434 -14.36 30.26 -6.86
CA VAL A 434 -14.68 28.86 -6.49
C VAL A 434 -16.15 28.61 -6.78
N LYS A 435 -16.45 27.44 -7.39
CA LYS A 435 -17.83 27.02 -7.67
C LYS A 435 -18.07 25.61 -7.12
N ILE A 436 -19.31 25.35 -6.72
CA ILE A 436 -19.84 24.01 -6.54
C ILE A 436 -20.61 23.65 -7.82
N VAL A 437 -20.25 22.53 -8.42
CA VAL A 437 -20.76 22.10 -9.73
C VAL A 437 -21.26 20.67 -9.59
N ALA A 438 -22.51 20.41 -10.03
CA ALA A 438 -23.02 19.05 -10.06
C ALA A 438 -22.32 18.23 -11.15
N ALA A 439 -22.10 16.93 -10.91
CA ALA A 439 -21.71 16.02 -11.98
C ALA A 439 -22.85 15.87 -12.99
N ASP A 440 -22.53 15.84 -14.28
CA ASP A 440 -23.51 15.56 -15.33
C ASP A 440 -23.74 14.03 -15.50
N GLU A 441 -24.59 13.64 -16.45
CA GLU A 441 -24.90 12.23 -16.73
C GLU A 441 -23.67 11.41 -17.21
N GLN A 442 -22.60 12.08 -17.61
CA GLN A 442 -21.33 11.49 -18.03
C GLN A 442 -20.28 11.50 -16.92
N GLY A 443 -20.61 12.02 -15.72
CA GLY A 443 -19.68 12.16 -14.59
C GLY A 443 -18.68 13.30 -14.76
N MET A 444 -18.96 14.29 -15.62
CA MET A 444 -18.12 15.48 -15.84
C MET A 444 -18.70 16.71 -15.09
N PRO A 445 -17.88 17.76 -14.85
CA PRO A 445 -18.40 19.01 -14.33
C PRO A 445 -19.53 19.58 -15.21
N GLY A 446 -20.72 19.71 -14.64
CA GLY A 446 -21.95 20.09 -15.34
C GLY A 446 -22.55 21.43 -14.85
N GLU A 447 -23.70 21.40 -14.21
CA GLU A 447 -24.43 22.59 -13.77
C GLU A 447 -23.74 23.26 -12.56
N VAL A 448 -23.53 24.58 -12.64
CA VAL A 448 -23.03 25.37 -11.52
C VAL A 448 -24.16 25.58 -10.49
N LEU A 449 -23.99 25.03 -9.29
CA LEU A 449 -24.96 25.14 -8.21
C LEU A 449 -24.78 26.45 -7.42
N ALA A 450 -23.53 26.90 -7.24
CA ALA A 450 -23.19 28.16 -6.65
C ALA A 450 -21.76 28.58 -6.98
N GLU A 451 -21.50 29.89 -6.83
CA GLU A 451 -20.15 30.46 -6.99
C GLU A 451 -19.86 31.52 -5.92
N SER A 452 -18.58 31.66 -5.61
CA SER A 452 -18.06 32.69 -4.71
C SER A 452 -16.69 33.14 -5.20
N ALA A 453 -16.39 34.43 -5.12
CA ALA A 453 -15.11 34.99 -5.53
C ALA A 453 -14.49 35.83 -4.42
N ILE A 454 -13.18 35.77 -4.32
CA ILE A 454 -12.35 36.68 -3.51
C ILE A 454 -11.26 37.29 -4.37
N LYS A 455 -10.62 38.36 -3.90
CA LYS A 455 -9.50 38.96 -4.62
C LYS A 455 -8.22 38.10 -4.46
N ALA A 456 -7.39 38.06 -5.49
CA ALA A 456 -6.09 37.37 -5.43
C ALA A 456 -5.21 37.86 -4.26
N SER A 457 -5.37 39.10 -3.84
CA SER A 457 -4.70 39.66 -2.66
C SER A 457 -5.18 39.08 -1.32
N GLU A 458 -6.28 38.35 -1.29
CA GLU A 458 -6.84 37.71 -0.09
C GLU A 458 -6.38 36.27 0.08
N LEU A 459 -5.67 35.71 -0.93
CA LEU A 459 -5.08 34.38 -0.85
C LEU A 459 -4.05 34.32 0.28
N LYS A 460 -4.04 33.20 1.02
CA LYS A 460 -3.17 32.99 2.16
C LYS A 460 -2.13 31.93 1.85
N TYR A 461 -0.90 32.18 2.25
CA TYR A 461 0.21 31.25 2.23
C TYR A 461 1.16 31.56 3.40
N ASP A 462 1.71 30.52 4.01
CA ASP A 462 2.72 30.62 5.06
C ASP A 462 3.73 29.49 4.81
N ASP A 463 5.03 29.81 4.82
CA ASP A 463 6.11 28.85 4.53
C ASP A 463 6.41 27.88 5.68
N GLN A 464 5.82 28.13 6.86
CA GLN A 464 6.01 27.30 8.05
C GLN A 464 4.76 26.52 8.45
N ASN A 465 3.57 26.97 7.99
CA ASN A 465 2.29 26.40 8.38
C ASN A 465 1.39 26.23 7.17
N VAL A 466 0.60 25.16 7.18
CA VAL A 466 -0.49 25.00 6.21
C VAL A 466 -1.63 25.92 6.63
N VAL A 467 -1.89 26.96 5.84
CA VAL A 467 -2.96 27.94 6.07
C VAL A 467 -4.02 27.86 5.00
N GLU A 468 -5.28 27.98 5.40
CA GLU A 468 -6.41 27.88 4.50
C GLU A 468 -6.85 29.28 4.00
N THR A 469 -7.25 29.35 2.74
CA THR A 469 -8.06 30.43 2.19
C THR A 469 -9.48 29.93 2.03
N ILE A 470 -10.48 30.64 2.57
CA ILE A 470 -11.87 30.19 2.61
C ILE A 470 -12.75 31.08 1.73
N TRP A 471 -13.55 30.42 0.86
CA TRP A 471 -14.65 31.04 0.11
C TRP A 471 -15.96 30.70 0.80
N HIS A 472 -16.77 31.70 1.09
CA HIS A 472 -18.10 31.53 1.67
C HIS A 472 -19.17 31.78 0.62
N PHE A 473 -20.17 30.89 0.57
CA PHE A 473 -21.35 31.08 -0.28
C PHE A 473 -22.41 31.93 0.44
N ASN A 474 -23.15 32.73 -0.32
CA ASN A 474 -24.21 33.56 0.25
C ASN A 474 -25.35 32.78 0.88
N GLN A 475 -25.57 31.55 0.44
CA GLN A 475 -26.52 30.58 0.97
C GLN A 475 -25.89 29.18 0.90
N PRO A 476 -26.19 28.29 1.86
CA PRO A 476 -25.74 26.91 1.79
C PRO A 476 -26.20 26.22 0.51
N VAL A 477 -25.31 25.48 -0.12
CA VAL A 477 -25.49 24.79 -1.39
C VAL A 477 -25.86 23.34 -1.13
N LYS A 478 -27.02 22.90 -1.59
CA LYS A 478 -27.46 21.49 -1.42
C LYS A 478 -26.73 20.59 -2.40
N VAL A 479 -26.24 19.47 -1.88
CA VAL A 479 -25.62 18.39 -2.63
C VAL A 479 -26.23 17.04 -2.19
N ASP A 480 -26.63 16.23 -3.16
CA ASP A 480 -27.22 14.88 -2.94
C ASP A 480 -26.70 13.85 -3.97
N GLY A 481 -25.85 14.27 -4.91
CA GLY A 481 -25.15 13.47 -5.91
C GLY A 481 -23.67 13.79 -5.92
N GLU A 482 -22.94 13.18 -6.85
CA GLU A 482 -21.55 13.53 -7.11
C GLU A 482 -21.42 14.99 -7.51
N PHE A 483 -20.36 15.63 -7.06
CA PHE A 483 -20.13 17.04 -7.34
C PHE A 483 -18.65 17.36 -7.49
N PHE A 484 -18.39 18.52 -8.06
CA PHE A 484 -17.06 19.10 -8.21
C PHE A 484 -16.96 20.41 -7.44
N VAL A 485 -15.78 20.66 -6.90
CA VAL A 485 -15.38 22.00 -6.51
C VAL A 485 -14.41 22.51 -7.56
N THR A 486 -14.80 23.53 -8.32
CA THR A 486 -13.91 24.13 -9.30
C THR A 486 -13.31 25.44 -8.77
N ILE A 487 -12.10 25.76 -9.23
CA ILE A 487 -11.41 27.01 -8.92
C ILE A 487 -10.74 27.55 -10.17
N GLY A 488 -10.88 28.84 -10.40
CA GLY A 488 -10.33 29.51 -11.57
C GLY A 488 -10.19 31.01 -11.40
N GLY A 489 -9.81 31.68 -12.51
CA GLY A 489 -9.57 33.13 -12.50
C GLY A 489 -8.14 33.49 -12.08
N PHE A 490 -7.21 32.51 -12.07
CA PHE A 490 -5.81 32.79 -11.78
C PHE A 490 -5.20 33.73 -12.81
N PRO A 491 -4.65 34.90 -12.37
CA PRO A 491 -3.99 35.81 -13.30
C PRO A 491 -2.68 35.22 -13.80
N ASN A 492 -2.28 35.61 -15.02
CA ASN A 492 -1.09 35.12 -15.69
C ASN A 492 -0.21 36.21 -16.27
N ASN A 493 -0.19 37.40 -15.65
CA ASN A 493 0.71 38.46 -16.02
C ASN A 493 2.14 38.16 -15.50
N ASP A 494 3.12 38.87 -16.07
CA ASP A 494 4.51 38.76 -15.62
C ASP A 494 4.63 39.12 -14.13
N GLY A 495 5.10 38.20 -13.31
CA GLY A 495 5.21 38.31 -11.86
C GLY A 495 4.04 37.70 -11.06
N ASP A 496 3.00 37.16 -11.71
CA ASP A 496 1.99 36.32 -11.04
C ASP A 496 2.52 34.89 -10.93
N ASP A 497 2.52 34.34 -9.71
CA ASP A 497 2.95 32.95 -9.40
C ASP A 497 2.09 32.40 -8.26
N ILE A 498 0.92 31.89 -8.61
CA ILE A 498 -0.05 31.29 -7.70
C ILE A 498 -0.07 29.79 -7.98
N ALA A 499 -0.01 28.95 -6.94
CA ALA A 499 -0.14 27.51 -7.05
C ALA A 499 -0.88 26.92 -5.85
N MET A 500 -1.87 26.08 -6.10
CA MET A 500 -2.47 25.21 -5.08
C MET A 500 -1.47 24.14 -4.64
N LEU A 501 -1.66 23.62 -3.43
CA LEU A 501 -1.07 22.36 -3.01
C LEU A 501 -1.77 21.21 -3.72
N VAL A 502 -0.98 20.27 -4.21
CA VAL A 502 -1.42 19.08 -4.94
C VAL A 502 -0.73 17.87 -4.35
N HIS A 503 -1.48 16.78 -4.19
CA HIS A 503 -0.91 15.45 -3.95
C HIS A 503 -0.86 14.68 -5.26
N ARG A 504 0.32 14.16 -5.63
CA ARG A 504 0.51 13.30 -6.80
C ARG A 504 0.37 11.85 -6.35
N ARG A 505 -0.55 11.11 -6.96
CA ARG A 505 -0.82 9.71 -6.65
C ARG A 505 0.00 8.78 -7.54
N GLY A 506 0.14 7.52 -7.13
CA GLY A 506 0.79 6.48 -7.93
C GLY A 506 -0.02 6.08 -9.15
N GLU A 507 0.63 5.43 -10.13
CA GLU A 507 -0.06 4.87 -11.29
C GLU A 507 -1.10 3.82 -10.86
N GLY A 508 -2.32 3.92 -11.39
CA GLY A 508 -3.45 3.04 -11.04
C GLY A 508 -4.27 3.49 -9.84
N GLU A 509 -3.84 4.54 -9.12
CA GLU A 509 -4.63 5.15 -8.06
C GLU A 509 -5.78 6.00 -8.63
N LYS A 510 -6.83 6.21 -7.81
CA LYS A 510 -7.99 6.98 -8.23
C LYS A 510 -7.61 8.46 -8.40
N CYS A 511 -7.76 8.99 -9.63
CA CYS A 511 -7.68 10.42 -9.89
C CYS A 511 -8.94 11.13 -9.39
N THR A 512 -8.79 12.31 -8.78
CA THR A 512 -9.91 13.20 -8.41
C THR A 512 -9.76 14.59 -8.99
N SER A 513 -8.60 14.89 -9.60
CA SER A 513 -8.32 16.19 -10.20
C SER A 513 -8.73 16.26 -11.68
N TRP A 514 -9.30 17.41 -12.06
CA TRP A 514 -9.73 17.73 -13.41
C TRP A 514 -9.21 19.09 -13.80
N GLN A 515 -9.05 19.30 -15.12
CA GLN A 515 -8.64 20.58 -15.70
C GLN A 515 -9.57 20.95 -16.86
N PHE A 516 -9.94 22.21 -16.93
CA PHE A 516 -10.60 22.75 -18.12
C PHE A 516 -9.54 23.28 -19.07
N VAL A 517 -9.49 22.77 -20.29
CA VAL A 517 -8.52 23.16 -21.31
C VAL A 517 -9.24 23.86 -22.44
N LEU A 518 -8.81 25.09 -22.74
CA LEU A 518 -9.35 25.90 -23.84
C LEU A 518 -8.94 25.32 -25.19
N ASP A 519 -9.86 25.40 -26.16
CA ASP A 519 -9.56 25.02 -27.53
C ASP A 519 -8.50 25.95 -28.15
N ASP A 520 -7.58 25.39 -28.93
CA ASP A 520 -6.60 26.17 -29.70
C ASP A 520 -7.32 26.90 -30.84
N ASP A 521 -7.02 28.18 -31.05
CA ASP A 521 -7.53 29.00 -32.17
C ASP A 521 -6.97 28.57 -33.54
N GLY A 522 -6.12 27.54 -33.59
CA GLY A 522 -5.46 27.00 -34.77
C GLY A 522 -4.25 27.83 -35.23
N THR A 523 -3.87 28.87 -34.51
CA THR A 523 -2.66 29.66 -34.81
C THR A 523 -1.43 29.16 -34.10
N GLY A 524 -1.59 28.32 -33.05
CA GLY A 524 -0.54 27.86 -32.15
C GLY A 524 -0.07 28.94 -31.14
N TYR A 525 -0.77 30.06 -31.06
CA TYR A 525 -0.42 31.19 -30.18
C TYR A 525 -1.60 31.74 -29.39
N GLY A 526 -2.80 31.18 -29.53
CA GLY A 526 -4.00 31.66 -28.88
C GLY A 526 -4.97 30.54 -28.51
N TYR A 527 -5.89 30.86 -27.59
CA TYR A 527 -6.94 29.95 -27.14
C TYR A 527 -8.31 30.60 -27.37
N LEU A 528 -9.30 29.75 -27.67
CA LEU A 528 -10.70 30.15 -27.75
C LEU A 528 -11.30 30.30 -26.35
N GLU A 529 -12.49 30.91 -26.26
CA GLU A 529 -13.27 30.92 -25.00
C GLU A 529 -13.98 29.58 -24.73
N THR A 530 -13.94 28.65 -25.68
CA THR A 530 -14.51 27.30 -25.59
C THR A 530 -13.41 26.30 -25.25
N GLY A 531 -13.78 25.22 -24.58
CA GLY A 531 -12.86 24.15 -24.21
C GLY A 531 -13.60 22.96 -23.61
N GLN A 532 -12.85 22.03 -23.04
CA GLN A 532 -13.39 20.79 -22.47
C GLN A 532 -12.73 20.48 -21.14
N TRP A 533 -13.46 19.74 -20.30
CA TRP A 533 -12.93 19.15 -19.07
C TRP A 533 -12.18 17.86 -19.38
N TYR A 534 -11.03 17.66 -18.74
CA TYR A 534 -10.21 16.46 -18.80
C TYR A 534 -9.87 15.98 -17.40
N GLU A 535 -10.13 14.70 -17.13
CA GLU A 535 -9.62 14.02 -15.96
C GLU A 535 -8.12 13.72 -16.14
N ASN A 536 -7.34 13.84 -15.09
CA ASN A 536 -5.89 13.69 -15.17
C ASN A 536 -5.46 12.24 -14.92
N VAL A 537 -5.99 11.32 -15.72
CA VAL A 537 -5.81 9.86 -15.53
C VAL A 537 -4.39 9.36 -15.74
N ASP A 538 -3.59 10.04 -16.57
CA ASP A 538 -2.21 9.65 -16.88
C ASP A 538 -1.21 10.03 -15.77
N ASP A 539 -1.55 10.99 -14.92
CA ASP A 539 -0.79 11.40 -13.73
C ASP A 539 -1.82 11.71 -12.62
N PRO A 540 -2.35 10.68 -11.95
CA PRO A 540 -3.43 10.85 -10.97
C PRO A 540 -3.05 11.79 -9.84
N MET A 541 -3.89 12.80 -9.58
CA MET A 541 -3.66 13.82 -8.59
C MET A 541 -4.91 14.16 -7.81
N SER A 542 -4.74 14.84 -6.68
CA SER A 542 -5.80 15.50 -5.91
C SER A 542 -5.36 16.89 -5.51
N PHE A 543 -6.22 17.88 -5.69
CA PHE A 543 -6.00 19.22 -5.20
C PHE A 543 -6.32 19.31 -3.71
N ALA A 544 -5.56 20.12 -3.00
CA ALA A 544 -5.84 20.45 -1.61
C ALA A 544 -7.03 21.42 -1.50
N ILE A 545 -8.20 20.90 -1.85
CA ILE A 545 -9.50 21.56 -1.82
C ILE A 545 -10.39 20.82 -0.82
N SER A 546 -10.98 21.53 0.14
CA SER A 546 -11.76 20.95 1.21
C SER A 546 -13.09 21.70 1.38
N PRO A 547 -14.18 21.23 0.79
CA PRO A 547 -15.50 21.75 1.12
C PRO A 547 -15.87 21.48 2.57
N ILE A 548 -16.57 22.41 3.20
CA ILE A 548 -17.15 22.24 4.53
C ILE A 548 -18.57 21.74 4.32
N LEU A 549 -18.77 20.45 4.54
CA LEU A 549 -20.01 19.73 4.30
C LEU A 549 -20.74 19.52 5.61
N ASP A 550 -22.05 19.84 5.65
CA ASP A 550 -22.93 19.62 6.78
C ASP A 550 -24.07 18.68 6.36
N TYR A 551 -24.20 17.54 7.04
CA TYR A 551 -25.36 16.68 6.84
C TYR A 551 -26.60 17.30 7.48
N GLU A 552 -27.68 17.49 6.70
CA GLU A 552 -28.95 18.00 7.20
C GLU A 552 -29.47 17.09 8.33
N VAL A 553 -29.36 17.56 9.57
CA VAL A 553 -29.97 16.87 10.71
C VAL A 553 -31.46 17.22 10.70
N SER A 554 -32.31 16.23 10.48
CA SER A 554 -33.78 16.44 10.56
C SER A 554 -34.14 16.94 11.94
N GLY A 555 -34.40 18.25 12.06
CA GLY A 555 -34.97 18.87 13.25
C GLY A 555 -34.07 19.72 14.14
N THR A 556 -32.81 19.91 13.80
CA THR A 556 -31.94 20.86 14.48
C THR A 556 -31.41 21.89 13.50
N THR A 557 -31.69 23.17 13.76
CA THR A 557 -30.94 24.26 13.10
C THR A 557 -29.49 24.18 13.56
N ALA A 558 -28.62 23.62 12.73
CA ALA A 558 -27.18 23.70 12.95
C ALA A 558 -26.81 25.20 12.98
N LEU A 559 -26.26 25.64 14.08
CA LEU A 559 -25.64 26.96 14.12
C LEU A 559 -24.38 26.86 13.26
N PRO A 560 -24.15 27.77 12.31
CA PRO A 560 -22.94 27.79 11.53
C PRO A 560 -21.74 27.91 12.50
N VAL A 561 -20.85 26.93 12.46
CA VAL A 561 -19.56 26.99 13.17
C VAL A 561 -18.71 27.99 12.39
N THR A 562 -18.97 29.24 12.61
CA THR A 562 -18.04 30.31 12.26
C THR A 562 -16.93 30.23 13.30
N LEU A 563 -15.78 29.67 12.94
CA LEU A 563 -14.55 29.81 13.71
C LEU A 563 -14.20 31.29 13.71
N ARG A 564 -14.78 32.05 14.63
CA ARG A 564 -14.33 33.44 14.91
C ARG A 564 -13.13 33.31 15.84
N ASP A 565 -12.17 34.23 15.71
CA ASP A 565 -11.04 34.41 16.65
C ASP A 565 -11.45 34.47 18.15
N ALA A 566 -12.75 34.64 18.42
CA ALA A 566 -13.34 34.64 19.76
C ALA A 566 -13.54 33.23 20.39
N ASP A 567 -13.41 32.17 19.61
CA ASP A 567 -13.66 30.78 20.08
C ASP A 567 -12.39 29.95 20.27
N GLN A 568 -11.22 30.58 20.21
CA GLN A 568 -9.96 29.94 20.47
C GLN A 568 -9.90 29.44 21.92
N LEU A 569 -9.81 28.10 22.10
CA LEU A 569 -9.74 27.47 23.42
C LEU A 569 -8.31 27.37 23.93
N VAL A 570 -7.35 27.25 23.03
CA VAL A 570 -5.91 27.21 23.33
C VAL A 570 -5.12 27.98 22.28
N ASN A 571 -3.97 28.49 22.68
CA ASN A 571 -2.95 29.06 21.81
C ASN A 571 -1.63 28.31 22.03
N LEU A 572 -0.83 28.21 20.96
CA LEU A 572 0.51 27.61 21.00
C LEU A 572 1.55 28.72 20.99
N ASN A 573 2.43 28.71 21.98
CA ASN A 573 3.56 29.63 22.09
C ASN A 573 4.85 28.80 22.27
N GLY A 574 5.46 28.45 21.14
CA GLY A 574 6.51 27.42 21.12
C GLY A 574 5.98 26.10 21.65
N ASP A 575 6.70 25.49 22.61
CA ASP A 575 6.29 24.24 23.27
C ASP A 575 5.20 24.43 24.34
N GLN A 576 4.71 25.64 24.59
CA GLN A 576 3.69 25.91 25.60
C GLN A 576 2.30 25.95 24.99
N ILE A 577 1.36 25.27 25.65
CA ILE A 577 -0.06 25.32 25.33
C ILE A 577 -0.73 26.26 26.33
N GLU A 578 -1.13 27.43 25.87
CA GLU A 578 -1.82 28.44 26.67
C GLU A 578 -3.33 28.21 26.60
N PHE A 579 -3.98 28.08 27.75
CA PHE A 579 -5.43 27.88 27.83
C PHE A 579 -6.15 29.21 27.69
N MET A 580 -6.91 29.39 26.60
CA MET A 580 -7.70 30.59 26.30
C MET A 580 -9.18 30.41 26.71
N GLY A 581 -9.49 29.36 27.43
CA GLY A 581 -10.82 28.98 27.89
C GLY A 581 -11.06 27.47 27.86
N ALA A 582 -10.09 26.68 27.49
CA ALA A 582 -10.16 25.23 27.58
C ALA A 582 -10.27 24.76 29.05
N GLU A 583 -11.13 23.77 29.29
CA GLU A 583 -11.26 23.06 30.57
C GLU A 583 -10.32 21.86 30.63
N VAL A 584 -10.10 21.23 29.51
CA VAL A 584 -9.21 20.09 29.34
C VAL A 584 -8.50 20.15 27.99
N VAL A 585 -7.24 19.76 28.01
CA VAL A 585 -6.42 19.56 26.80
C VAL A 585 -5.85 18.15 26.82
N ASN A 586 -6.10 17.41 25.78
CA ASN A 586 -5.51 16.09 25.54
C ASN A 586 -4.48 16.24 24.40
N VAL A 587 -3.31 15.65 24.57
CA VAL A 587 -2.27 15.59 23.53
C VAL A 587 -2.11 14.15 23.11
N TYR A 588 -2.17 13.90 21.80
CA TYR A 588 -2.08 12.57 21.20
C TYR A 588 -0.86 12.48 20.28
N ASP A 589 -0.22 11.33 20.23
CA ASP A 589 0.73 11.00 19.16
C ASP A 589 -0.02 10.66 17.85
N LEU A 590 0.71 10.49 16.76
CA LEU A 590 0.11 10.19 15.45
C LEU A 590 -0.60 8.81 15.38
N ASN A 591 -0.34 7.93 16.36
CA ASN A 591 -1.02 6.66 16.48
C ASN A 591 -2.33 6.77 17.30
N GLY A 592 -2.76 8.00 17.62
CA GLY A 592 -3.97 8.26 18.39
C GLY A 592 -3.85 7.99 19.90
N ARG A 593 -2.65 7.62 20.40
CA ARG A 593 -2.43 7.39 21.82
C ARG A 593 -2.35 8.72 22.55
N CYS A 594 -3.21 8.91 23.57
CA CYS A 594 -3.11 10.07 24.45
C CYS A 594 -1.79 10.02 25.24
N VAL A 595 -0.89 10.96 24.98
CA VAL A 595 0.41 11.05 25.65
C VAL A 595 0.33 11.78 26.96
N PHE A 596 -0.58 12.76 27.08
CA PHE A 596 -0.97 13.35 28.36
C PHE A 596 -2.28 14.14 28.26
N THR A 597 -2.89 14.38 29.43
CA THR A 597 -4.06 15.25 29.62
C THR A 597 -3.70 16.35 30.61
N ALA A 598 -4.15 17.58 30.33
CA ALA A 598 -3.96 18.72 31.21
C ALA A 598 -5.28 19.49 31.43
N HIS A 599 -5.44 20.06 32.64
CA HIS A 599 -6.59 20.88 33.02
C HIS A 599 -6.20 22.33 33.36
N ALA A 600 -4.96 22.69 33.08
CA ALA A 600 -4.35 24.01 33.24
C ALA A 600 -3.25 24.18 32.20
N THR A 601 -2.21 24.96 32.46
CA THR A 601 -1.09 25.10 31.54
C THR A 601 -0.45 23.75 31.18
N ALA A 602 -0.11 23.55 29.92
CA ALA A 602 0.51 22.35 29.40
C ALA A 602 1.77 22.70 28.58
N SER A 603 2.71 21.76 28.47
CA SER A 603 3.91 21.91 27.68
C SER A 603 4.27 20.65 26.95
N LEU A 604 4.67 20.80 25.70
CA LEU A 604 5.17 19.72 24.85
C LEU A 604 6.65 19.43 25.06
N SER A 605 7.37 20.27 25.87
CA SER A 605 8.84 20.22 26.00
C SER A 605 9.38 18.86 26.46
N GLY A 606 8.57 18.07 27.19
CA GLY A 606 8.92 16.73 27.68
C GLY A 606 8.70 15.60 26.66
N LEU A 607 8.08 15.88 25.50
CA LEU A 607 7.81 14.87 24.49
C LEU A 607 8.98 14.73 23.51
N PRO A 608 9.18 13.58 22.87
CA PRO A 608 10.12 13.41 21.74
C PRO A 608 9.82 14.39 20.60
N SER A 609 10.79 14.66 19.71
CA SER A 609 10.52 15.37 18.45
C SER A 609 9.56 14.56 17.59
N GLY A 610 8.55 15.21 17.02
CA GLY A 610 7.52 14.54 16.23
C GLY A 610 6.26 15.38 16.11
N ALA A 611 5.28 14.87 15.37
CA ALA A 611 3.99 15.51 15.23
C ALA A 611 3.02 15.01 16.31
N TYR A 612 2.20 15.93 16.84
CA TYR A 612 1.22 15.69 17.89
C TYR A 612 -0.11 16.38 17.54
N ILE A 613 -1.19 15.85 18.08
CA ILE A 613 -2.51 16.45 18.00
C ILE A 613 -2.86 16.97 19.40
N VAL A 614 -3.13 18.25 19.49
CA VAL A 614 -3.60 18.91 20.71
C VAL A 614 -5.09 19.13 20.59
N ARG A 615 -5.88 18.50 21.44
CA ARG A 615 -7.33 18.66 21.49
C ARG A 615 -7.73 19.37 22.78
N ALA A 616 -8.29 20.55 22.64
CA ALA A 616 -8.81 21.36 23.73
C ALA A 616 -10.34 21.29 23.77
N GLN A 617 -10.93 21.24 24.96
CA GLN A 617 -12.38 21.17 25.16
C GLN A 617 -12.81 22.09 26.27
N ALA A 618 -13.98 22.74 26.09
CA ALA A 618 -14.67 23.52 27.10
C ALA A 618 -16.19 23.39 26.91
N GLY A 619 -16.85 22.57 27.76
CA GLY A 619 -18.23 22.16 27.55
C GLY A 619 -18.39 21.45 26.20
N ASP A 620 -19.28 21.95 25.36
CA ASP A 620 -19.55 21.39 24.02
C ASP A 620 -18.60 21.91 22.93
N ARG A 621 -17.68 22.84 23.26
CA ARG A 621 -16.71 23.39 22.30
C ARG A 621 -15.43 22.55 22.28
N VAL A 622 -14.93 22.26 21.10
CA VAL A 622 -13.69 21.53 20.88
C VAL A 622 -12.83 22.28 19.86
N GLN A 623 -11.55 22.45 20.17
CA GLN A 623 -10.54 22.92 19.24
C GLN A 623 -9.45 21.84 19.09
N THR A 624 -9.04 21.57 17.87
CA THR A 624 -7.98 20.61 17.58
C THR A 624 -6.87 21.31 16.80
N LEU A 625 -5.61 21.12 17.22
CA LEU A 625 -4.44 21.71 16.59
C LEU A 625 -3.41 20.60 16.32
N LYS A 626 -2.79 20.57 15.14
CA LYS A 626 -1.62 19.76 14.86
C LYS A 626 -0.37 20.56 15.24
N VAL A 627 0.54 19.94 15.97
CA VAL A 627 1.77 20.55 16.44
C VAL A 627 2.95 19.69 16.02
N ILE A 628 3.98 20.31 15.48
CA ILE A 628 5.27 19.67 15.20
C ILE A 628 6.25 20.18 16.27
N LYS A 629 6.86 19.24 17.00
CA LYS A 629 7.88 19.51 17.99
C LYS A 629 9.28 19.18 17.48
#